data_7f85b9e4982492c0f425112157a7ebac
#
_entry.id   7f85b9e4982492c0f425112157a7ebac
#
_cell.length_a   1.000
_cell.length_b   1.000
_cell.length_c   1.000
_cell.angle_alpha   90.00
_cell.angle_beta   90.00
_cell.angle_gamma   90.00
#
_symmetry.space_group_name_H-M   'P 1'
#
loop_
_entity.id
_entity.type
_entity.pdbx_description
1 polymer ?
#
loop_
_entity_poly.entity_id
_entity_poly.type
_entity_poly.pdbx_seq_one_letter_code
_entity_poly.pdbx_strand_id
1 'polypeptide(L)'
;MEKKDMKLKNDFNSGNEKEVLSKNFIELEIDKDLKKGRYKKVQTRFPPEPNGYLHIGHAKSIILNYGMAQKYGGKFNLRFDDTNPTKEKIEFVDSIKEDVDWLGAVYDDRLFFASDYFEEMYEKAVLLIKKGKAYVCDLTAQQIKEYRGDYNTPGKESPYRNRSIEENLKLFEEMKEGKYADGEKILRAKIDM
;
A
#
# COMPACT_ATOMS: atom_id res chain seq x y z
N MET A 1 -75.94 14.35 5.66
CA MET A 1 -74.65 14.22 6.42
C MET A 1 -73.52 14.25 5.41
N GLU A 2 -73.01 15.44 5.18
CA GLU A 2 -71.98 15.73 4.17
C GLU A 2 -70.61 15.41 4.71
N LYS A 3 -69.81 14.62 3.96
CA LYS A 3 -68.38 14.41 4.21
C LYS A 3 -67.61 15.54 3.59
N LYS A 4 -66.99 16.40 4.40
CA LYS A 4 -66.01 17.39 3.97
C LYS A 4 -64.68 16.71 3.60
N ASP A 5 -64.34 16.73 2.32
CA ASP A 5 -63.00 16.39 1.85
C ASP A 5 -62.02 17.53 2.17
N MET A 6 -61.09 17.21 3.06
CA MET A 6 -59.98 18.09 3.41
C MET A 6 -58.80 17.77 2.52
N LYS A 7 -58.63 18.52 1.38
CA LYS A 7 -57.44 18.49 0.55
C LYS A 7 -56.27 19.17 1.28
N LEU A 8 -55.32 18.36 1.76
CA LEU A 8 -54.01 18.85 2.16
C LEU A 8 -53.22 19.21 0.90
N LYS A 9 -52.96 20.48 0.71
CA LYS A 9 -52.00 20.99 -0.29
C LYS A 9 -50.60 20.73 0.29
N ASN A 10 -49.87 19.79 -0.27
CA ASN A 10 -48.43 19.65 -0.09
C ASN A 10 -47.71 20.59 -1.06
N ASP A 11 -47.44 21.79 -0.62
CA ASP A 11 -46.48 22.67 -1.29
C ASP A 11 -45.06 22.26 -0.79
N PHE A 12 -44.51 21.23 -1.39
CA PHE A 12 -43.04 20.98 -1.31
C PHE A 12 -42.36 21.88 -2.35
N ASN A 13 -41.94 23.03 -1.86
CA ASN A 13 -41.05 23.94 -2.60
C ASN A 13 -39.70 23.21 -2.74
N SER A 14 -39.44 22.61 -3.93
CA SER A 14 -38.16 21.97 -4.26
C SER A 14 -37.11 23.06 -4.52
N GLY A 15 -36.59 23.63 -3.45
CA GLY A 15 -35.37 24.39 -3.49
C GLY A 15 -34.23 23.44 -3.86
N ASN A 16 -33.66 23.62 -5.05
CA ASN A 16 -32.43 23.00 -5.50
C ASN A 16 -31.24 23.54 -4.67
N GLU A 17 -31.18 23.23 -3.40
CA GLU A 17 -29.93 23.29 -2.64
C GLU A 17 -29.08 22.11 -3.12
N LYS A 18 -28.13 22.38 -4.03
CA LYS A 18 -27.00 21.48 -4.25
C LYS A 18 -26.32 21.35 -2.90
N GLU A 19 -26.56 20.23 -2.20
CA GLU A 19 -25.74 19.84 -1.07
C GLU A 19 -24.27 19.91 -1.51
N VAL A 20 -23.58 20.93 -1.06
CA VAL A 20 -22.13 21.03 -1.22
C VAL A 20 -21.54 20.05 -0.24
N LEU A 21 -21.50 18.76 -0.63
CA LEU A 21 -20.81 17.73 0.12
C LEU A 21 -19.39 18.25 0.37
N SER A 22 -19.09 18.50 1.63
CA SER A 22 -17.74 18.95 2.03
C SER A 22 -16.73 17.88 1.64
N LYS A 23 -15.71 18.28 0.89
CA LYS A 23 -14.62 17.39 0.46
C LYS A 23 -13.79 16.98 1.67
N ASN A 24 -13.44 15.71 1.75
CA ASN A 24 -12.48 15.25 2.74
C ASN A 24 -11.04 15.65 2.34
N PHE A 25 -10.09 15.51 3.26
CA PHE A 25 -8.71 15.96 3.01
C PHE A 25 -8.02 15.24 1.85
N ILE A 26 -8.36 13.95 1.59
CA ILE A 26 -7.82 13.20 0.45
C ILE A 26 -8.27 13.83 -0.86
N GLU A 27 -9.56 14.14 -0.96
CA GLU A 27 -10.13 14.80 -2.14
C GLU A 27 -9.51 16.19 -2.37
N LEU A 28 -9.28 16.94 -1.30
CA LEU A 28 -8.64 18.25 -1.40
C LEU A 28 -7.20 18.17 -1.93
N GLU A 29 -6.43 17.18 -1.50
CA GLU A 29 -5.04 16.98 -1.99
C GLU A 29 -5.06 16.46 -3.44
N ILE A 30 -5.95 15.53 -3.80
CA ILE A 30 -6.11 15.07 -5.19
C ILE A 30 -6.45 16.26 -6.11
N ASP A 31 -7.43 17.06 -5.75
CA ASP A 31 -7.84 18.26 -6.52
C ASP A 31 -6.66 19.23 -6.71
N LYS A 32 -5.92 19.47 -5.65
CA LYS A 32 -4.74 20.34 -5.66
C LYS A 32 -3.65 19.83 -6.61
N ASP A 33 -3.36 18.53 -6.58
CA ASP A 33 -2.35 17.93 -7.44
C ASP A 33 -2.78 17.89 -8.91
N LEU A 34 -4.05 17.58 -9.19
CA LEU A 34 -4.60 17.62 -10.53
C LEU A 34 -4.62 19.07 -11.08
N LYS A 35 -5.06 20.04 -10.26
CA LYS A 35 -5.09 21.47 -10.66
C LYS A 35 -3.71 22.03 -10.96
N LYS A 36 -2.68 21.59 -10.21
CA LYS A 36 -1.27 21.97 -10.43
C LYS A 36 -0.63 21.26 -11.61
N GLY A 37 -1.31 20.30 -12.23
CA GLY A 37 -0.78 19.48 -13.31
C GLY A 37 0.35 18.53 -12.86
N ARG A 38 0.51 18.31 -11.54
CA ARG A 38 1.51 17.37 -11.00
C ARG A 38 1.24 15.95 -11.48
N TYR A 39 -0.03 15.58 -11.51
CA TYR A 39 -0.53 14.30 -12.02
C TYR A 39 -1.68 14.52 -12.98
N LYS A 40 -1.81 13.62 -13.96
CA LYS A 40 -2.87 13.67 -14.97
C LYS A 40 -4.01 12.70 -14.68
N LYS A 41 -3.77 11.70 -13.84
CA LYS A 41 -4.72 10.62 -13.56
C LYS A 41 -4.62 10.22 -12.08
N VAL A 42 -5.74 9.76 -11.54
CA VAL A 42 -5.81 9.15 -10.22
C VAL A 42 -5.66 7.64 -10.37
N GLN A 43 -4.84 7.04 -9.54
CA GLN A 43 -4.71 5.60 -9.45
C GLN A 43 -4.60 5.22 -7.98
N THR A 44 -5.45 4.29 -7.57
CA THR A 44 -5.49 3.77 -6.21
C THR A 44 -5.24 2.27 -6.21
N ARG A 45 -4.96 1.70 -5.05
CA ARG A 45 -4.80 0.27 -4.90
C ARG A 45 -5.29 -0.19 -3.53
N PHE A 46 -5.75 -1.43 -3.48
CA PHE A 46 -5.88 -2.19 -2.26
C PHE A 46 -4.79 -3.28 -2.28
N PRO A 47 -3.81 -3.24 -1.34
CA PRO A 47 -2.67 -4.16 -1.30
C PRO A 47 -2.79 -5.15 -0.14
N PRO A 48 -3.69 -6.15 -0.18
CA PRO A 48 -3.82 -7.12 0.90
C PRO A 48 -2.63 -8.10 0.92
N GLU A 49 -2.19 -8.48 2.13
CA GLU A 49 -1.34 -9.65 2.34
C GLU A 49 -2.25 -10.88 2.47
N PRO A 50 -2.08 -11.97 1.65
CA PRO A 50 -3.00 -13.10 1.66
C PRO A 50 -2.67 -14.09 2.79
N ASN A 51 -2.65 -13.60 4.04
CA ASN A 51 -2.33 -14.34 5.25
C ASN A 51 -3.53 -14.52 6.21
N GLY A 52 -4.73 -14.12 5.80
CA GLY A 52 -5.96 -14.22 6.56
C GLY A 52 -7.17 -13.65 5.82
N TYR A 53 -8.35 -13.84 6.41
CA TYR A 53 -9.60 -13.28 5.89
C TYR A 53 -9.72 -11.78 6.14
N LEU A 54 -10.46 -11.10 5.27
CA LEU A 54 -10.73 -9.68 5.44
C LEU A 54 -11.69 -9.41 6.62
N HIS A 55 -11.67 -8.21 7.13
CA HIS A 55 -12.59 -7.71 8.13
C HIS A 55 -13.09 -6.30 7.76
N ILE A 56 -14.00 -5.73 8.54
CA ILE A 56 -14.65 -4.45 8.24
C ILE A 56 -13.67 -3.29 8.02
N GLY A 57 -12.48 -3.32 8.64
CA GLY A 57 -11.43 -2.34 8.40
C GLY A 57 -10.89 -2.38 6.97
N HIS A 58 -10.76 -3.58 6.40
CA HIS A 58 -10.39 -3.77 4.99
C HIS A 58 -11.49 -3.28 4.06
N ALA A 59 -12.77 -3.59 4.34
CA ALA A 59 -13.90 -3.10 3.56
C ALA A 59 -13.91 -1.57 3.46
N LYS A 60 -13.67 -0.86 4.58
CA LYS A 60 -13.53 0.59 4.59
C LYS A 60 -12.40 1.07 3.65
N SER A 61 -11.25 0.40 3.68
CA SER A 61 -10.11 0.74 2.80
C SER A 61 -10.41 0.49 1.34
N ILE A 62 -11.06 -0.63 1.00
CA ILE A 62 -11.47 -0.97 -0.37
C ILE A 62 -12.42 0.09 -0.90
N ILE A 63 -13.51 0.40 -0.17
CA ILE A 63 -14.53 1.37 -0.57
C ILE A 63 -13.91 2.77 -0.74
N LEU A 64 -13.01 3.19 0.15
CA LEU A 64 -12.32 4.47 0.03
C LEU A 64 -11.48 4.54 -1.24
N ASN A 65 -10.61 3.55 -1.47
CA ASN A 65 -9.71 3.52 -2.61
C ASN A 65 -10.48 3.41 -3.95
N TYR A 66 -11.45 2.51 -4.01
CA TYR A 66 -12.29 2.34 -5.19
C TYR A 66 -13.15 3.59 -5.46
N GLY A 67 -13.78 4.15 -4.42
CA GLY A 67 -14.59 5.36 -4.53
C GLY A 67 -13.78 6.57 -5.02
N MET A 68 -12.52 6.73 -4.58
CA MET A 68 -11.64 7.78 -5.11
C MET A 68 -11.32 7.54 -6.59
N ALA A 69 -10.98 6.31 -6.98
CA ALA A 69 -10.76 5.99 -8.39
C ALA A 69 -12.00 6.30 -9.24
N GLN A 70 -13.19 5.87 -8.82
CA GLN A 70 -14.45 6.12 -9.50
C GLN A 70 -14.73 7.63 -9.63
N LYS A 71 -14.65 8.36 -8.53
CA LYS A 71 -14.96 9.80 -8.47
C LYS A 71 -14.12 10.64 -9.44
N TYR A 72 -12.86 10.24 -9.62
CA TYR A 72 -11.91 10.98 -10.47
C TYR A 72 -11.68 10.33 -11.84
N GLY A 73 -12.49 9.35 -12.25
CA GLY A 73 -12.32 8.63 -13.53
C GLY A 73 -10.96 7.95 -13.63
N GLY A 74 -10.43 7.53 -12.51
CA GLY A 74 -9.12 6.90 -12.36
C GLY A 74 -9.17 5.38 -12.45
N LYS A 75 -8.10 4.73 -11.95
CA LYS A 75 -7.96 3.27 -11.93
C LYS A 75 -7.83 2.77 -10.50
N PHE A 76 -8.46 1.63 -10.22
CA PHE A 76 -8.30 0.88 -8.98
C PHE A 76 -7.57 -0.43 -9.27
N ASN A 77 -6.53 -0.75 -8.50
CA ASN A 77 -5.76 -1.98 -8.61
C ASN A 77 -5.98 -2.87 -7.38
N LEU A 78 -6.17 -4.16 -7.59
CA LEU A 78 -6.01 -5.17 -6.54
C LEU A 78 -4.59 -5.74 -6.69
N ARG A 79 -3.71 -5.48 -5.72
CA ARG A 79 -2.34 -5.97 -5.74
C ARG A 79 -2.03 -6.74 -4.46
N PHE A 80 -1.95 -8.04 -4.55
CA PHE A 80 -1.53 -8.86 -3.43
C PHE A 80 -0.09 -8.56 -3.05
N ASP A 81 0.14 -8.36 -1.74
CA ASP A 81 1.47 -8.17 -1.15
C ASP A 81 1.97 -9.53 -0.64
N ASP A 82 2.14 -10.46 -1.56
CA ASP A 82 2.43 -11.87 -1.37
C ASP A 82 3.93 -12.15 -1.37
N THR A 83 4.66 -11.52 -0.45
CA THR A 83 6.12 -11.63 -0.35
C THR A 83 6.60 -12.57 0.76
N ASN A 84 5.69 -13.17 1.52
CA ASN A 84 6.01 -14.09 2.62
C ASN A 84 5.35 -15.46 2.43
N PRO A 85 5.98 -16.39 1.68
CA PRO A 85 5.39 -17.68 1.32
C PRO A 85 5.10 -18.60 2.51
N THR A 86 5.63 -18.29 3.71
CA THR A 86 5.41 -19.13 4.90
C THR A 86 4.04 -18.92 5.56
N LYS A 87 3.35 -17.83 5.26
CA LYS A 87 2.06 -17.46 5.88
C LYS A 87 0.92 -17.36 4.87
N GLU A 88 1.24 -17.30 3.59
CA GLU A 88 0.28 -17.03 2.52
C GLU A 88 -0.34 -18.32 2.00
N LYS A 89 -1.63 -18.23 1.68
CA LYS A 89 -2.40 -19.36 1.16
C LYS A 89 -3.31 -18.93 0.01
N ILE A 90 -3.46 -19.79 -0.98
CA ILE A 90 -4.39 -19.59 -2.12
C ILE A 90 -5.82 -19.38 -1.63
N GLU A 91 -6.25 -20.08 -0.59
CA GLU A 91 -7.56 -19.91 0.05
C GLU A 91 -7.84 -18.43 0.42
N PHE A 92 -6.85 -17.72 0.97
CA PHE A 92 -7.02 -16.32 1.33
C PHE A 92 -7.03 -15.41 0.10
N VAL A 93 -6.25 -15.74 -0.94
CA VAL A 93 -6.31 -15.02 -2.22
C VAL A 93 -7.71 -15.09 -2.82
N ASP A 94 -8.31 -16.27 -2.87
CA ASP A 94 -9.64 -16.47 -3.45
C ASP A 94 -10.72 -15.78 -2.60
N SER A 95 -10.68 -15.94 -1.28
CA SER A 95 -11.61 -15.24 -0.37
C SER A 95 -11.51 -13.71 -0.47
N ILE A 96 -10.30 -13.15 -0.57
CA ILE A 96 -10.11 -11.70 -0.74
C ILE A 96 -10.69 -11.21 -2.05
N LYS A 97 -10.54 -11.96 -3.14
CA LYS A 97 -11.16 -11.62 -4.43
C LYS A 97 -12.68 -11.61 -4.34
N GLU A 98 -13.27 -12.66 -3.73
CA GLU A 98 -14.72 -12.74 -3.50
C GLU A 98 -15.23 -11.55 -2.68
N ASP A 99 -14.54 -11.17 -1.61
CA ASP A 99 -14.91 -10.03 -0.77
C ASP A 99 -14.81 -8.69 -1.52
N VAL A 100 -13.78 -8.50 -2.36
CA VAL A 100 -13.62 -7.28 -3.19
C VAL A 100 -14.73 -7.20 -4.22
N ASP A 101 -15.06 -8.31 -4.87
CA ASP A 101 -16.14 -8.41 -5.87
C ASP A 101 -17.52 -8.19 -5.19
N TRP A 102 -17.73 -8.77 -4.01
CA TRP A 102 -18.96 -8.57 -3.23
C TRP A 102 -19.18 -7.11 -2.82
N LEU A 103 -18.10 -6.38 -2.52
CA LEU A 103 -18.15 -4.93 -2.25
C LEU A 103 -18.37 -4.09 -3.51
N GLY A 104 -18.41 -4.71 -4.71
CA GLY A 104 -18.60 -4.04 -5.99
C GLY A 104 -17.38 -3.25 -6.47
N ALA A 105 -16.19 -3.54 -5.94
CA ALA A 105 -14.95 -2.87 -6.33
C ALA A 105 -14.33 -3.54 -7.56
N VAL A 106 -14.47 -2.92 -8.72
CA VAL A 106 -14.03 -3.46 -10.02
C VAL A 106 -12.57 -3.11 -10.28
N TYR A 107 -11.74 -4.11 -10.52
CA TYR A 107 -10.31 -3.96 -10.85
C TYR A 107 -9.95 -4.43 -12.27
N ASP A 108 -10.89 -5.01 -13.03
CA ASP A 108 -10.74 -5.53 -14.41
C ASP A 108 -9.47 -6.43 -14.55
N ASP A 109 -8.57 -6.04 -15.46
CA ASP A 109 -7.26 -6.68 -15.71
C ASP A 109 -6.15 -6.22 -14.75
N ARG A 110 -6.50 -5.45 -13.69
CA ARG A 110 -5.52 -4.86 -12.77
C ARG A 110 -5.37 -5.65 -11.46
N LEU A 111 -5.30 -6.96 -11.61
CA LEU A 111 -4.88 -7.89 -10.57
C LEU A 111 -3.38 -8.11 -10.67
N PHE A 112 -2.65 -7.88 -9.58
CA PHE A 112 -1.20 -8.01 -9.52
C PHE A 112 -0.78 -8.80 -8.28
N PHE A 113 0.37 -9.46 -8.39
CA PHE A 113 1.04 -10.12 -7.27
C PHE A 113 2.44 -9.51 -7.12
N ALA A 114 2.82 -9.18 -5.89
CA ALA A 114 4.15 -8.63 -5.63
C ALA A 114 5.25 -9.65 -5.96
N SER A 115 4.98 -10.93 -5.78
CA SER A 115 5.90 -12.04 -6.10
C SER A 115 6.28 -12.10 -7.58
N ASP A 116 5.43 -11.63 -8.49
CA ASP A 116 5.75 -11.58 -9.94
C ASP A 116 6.92 -10.65 -10.25
N TYR A 117 7.30 -9.78 -9.32
CA TYR A 117 8.33 -8.76 -9.50
C TYR A 117 9.63 -9.04 -8.72
N PHE A 118 9.83 -10.24 -8.19
CA PHE A 118 11.02 -10.54 -7.36
C PHE A 118 12.33 -10.31 -8.11
N GLU A 119 12.44 -10.70 -9.37
CA GLU A 119 13.67 -10.45 -10.13
C GLU A 119 13.92 -8.95 -10.33
N GLU A 120 12.87 -8.20 -10.67
CA GLU A 120 12.99 -6.73 -10.78
C GLU A 120 13.37 -6.09 -9.44
N MET A 121 12.80 -6.55 -8.32
CA MET A 121 13.16 -6.07 -6.97
C MET A 121 14.63 -6.35 -6.68
N TYR A 122 15.15 -7.53 -7.04
CA TYR A 122 16.56 -7.87 -6.89
C TYR A 122 17.45 -6.93 -7.71
N GLU A 123 17.13 -6.71 -8.98
CA GLU A 123 17.86 -5.78 -9.83
C GLU A 123 17.88 -4.35 -9.28
N LYS A 124 16.74 -3.86 -8.76
CA LYS A 124 16.67 -2.54 -8.12
C LYS A 124 17.47 -2.49 -6.82
N ALA A 125 17.48 -3.55 -6.04
CA ALA A 125 18.32 -3.67 -4.84
C ALA A 125 19.82 -3.59 -5.20
N VAL A 126 20.26 -4.34 -6.22
CA VAL A 126 21.64 -4.24 -6.78
C VAL A 126 21.96 -2.81 -7.24
N LEU A 127 21.01 -2.15 -7.91
CA LEU A 127 21.19 -0.75 -8.33
C LEU A 127 21.36 0.20 -7.14
N LEU A 128 20.60 -0.01 -6.05
CA LEU A 128 20.72 0.79 -4.82
C LEU A 128 22.09 0.58 -4.15
N ILE A 129 22.59 -0.66 -4.13
CA ILE A 129 23.95 -0.95 -3.63
C ILE A 129 25.00 -0.22 -4.48
N LYS A 130 24.93 -0.34 -5.83
CA LYS A 130 25.84 0.35 -6.75
C LYS A 130 25.83 1.86 -6.58
N LYS A 131 24.71 2.44 -6.19
CA LYS A 131 24.57 3.88 -5.88
C LYS A 131 25.02 4.24 -4.45
N GLY A 132 25.48 3.28 -3.65
CA GLY A 132 25.84 3.51 -2.24
C GLY A 132 24.63 3.86 -1.36
N LYS A 133 23.42 3.45 -1.76
CA LYS A 133 22.15 3.73 -1.06
C LYS A 133 21.59 2.53 -0.29
N ALA A 134 22.24 1.37 -0.38
CA ALA A 134 21.93 0.19 0.39
C ALA A 134 23.23 -0.53 0.81
N TYR A 135 23.16 -1.30 1.88
CA TYR A 135 24.28 -2.08 2.41
C TYR A 135 23.79 -3.37 3.07
N VAL A 136 24.61 -4.41 3.05
CA VAL A 136 24.37 -5.66 3.77
C VAL A 136 24.79 -5.49 5.22
N CYS A 137 23.93 -5.87 6.15
CA CYS A 137 24.10 -5.72 7.58
C CYS A 137 24.04 -7.09 8.25
N ASP A 138 24.97 -7.35 9.16
CA ASP A 138 25.07 -8.62 9.91
C ASP A 138 24.55 -8.49 11.35
N LEU A 139 23.88 -7.37 11.69
CA LEU A 139 23.24 -7.24 13.00
C LEU A 139 22.05 -8.20 13.11
N THR A 140 21.94 -8.86 14.25
CA THR A 140 20.77 -9.67 14.59
C THR A 140 19.51 -8.81 14.73
N ALA A 141 18.34 -9.43 14.65
CA ALA A 141 17.05 -8.73 14.84
C ALA A 141 17.00 -7.96 16.18
N GLN A 142 17.55 -8.53 17.25
CA GLN A 142 17.64 -7.86 18.56
C GLN A 142 18.54 -6.63 18.51
N GLN A 143 19.73 -6.76 17.94
CA GLN A 143 20.65 -5.62 17.76
C GLN A 143 20.06 -4.53 16.87
N ILE A 144 19.35 -4.89 15.79
CA ILE A 144 18.66 -3.92 14.93
C ILE A 144 17.62 -3.14 15.73
N LYS A 145 16.86 -3.81 16.62
CA LYS A 145 15.89 -3.14 17.49
C LYS A 145 16.56 -2.14 18.45
N GLU A 146 17.69 -2.50 19.02
CA GLU A 146 18.48 -1.62 19.91
C GLU A 146 19.08 -0.42 19.16
N TYR A 147 19.55 -0.65 17.92
CA TYR A 147 20.15 0.40 17.08
C TYR A 147 19.12 1.36 16.46
N ARG A 148 17.87 0.92 16.30
CA ARG A 148 16.84 1.71 15.63
C ARG A 148 16.45 2.97 16.39
N GLY A 149 16.54 2.95 17.72
CA GLY A 149 16.03 4.01 18.58
C GLY A 149 14.50 4.05 18.65
N ASP A 150 13.99 5.11 19.25
CA ASP A 150 12.56 5.39 19.42
C ASP A 150 12.28 6.90 19.31
N TYR A 151 11.05 7.34 19.65
CA TYR A 151 10.67 8.76 19.59
C TYR A 151 11.53 9.69 20.46
N ASN A 152 12.16 9.18 21.52
CA ASN A 152 12.94 9.93 22.48
C ASN A 152 14.45 9.71 22.34
N THR A 153 14.84 8.64 21.68
CA THR A 153 16.23 8.19 21.58
C THR A 153 16.64 8.08 20.12
N PRO A 154 17.58 8.89 19.63
CA PRO A 154 18.08 8.77 18.26
C PRO A 154 18.61 7.37 17.98
N GLY A 155 18.43 6.92 16.75
CA GLY A 155 19.02 5.66 16.28
C GLY A 155 20.54 5.75 16.18
N LYS A 156 21.19 4.58 16.16
CA LYS A 156 22.64 4.43 15.96
C LYS A 156 22.94 3.84 14.60
N GLU A 157 23.99 4.30 13.97
CA GLU A 157 24.47 3.71 12.73
C GLU A 157 25.00 2.30 12.96
N SER A 158 24.66 1.39 12.04
CA SER A 158 25.24 0.05 12.03
C SER A 158 26.75 0.11 11.73
N PRO A 159 27.59 -0.71 12.39
CA PRO A 159 29.01 -0.79 12.04
C PRO A 159 29.26 -1.26 10.60
N TYR A 160 28.28 -1.90 9.98
CA TYR A 160 28.36 -2.40 8.61
C TYR A 160 27.89 -1.38 7.54
N ARG A 161 27.40 -0.21 7.97
CA ARG A 161 26.83 0.81 7.09
C ARG A 161 27.80 1.31 6.03
N ASN A 162 29.09 1.31 6.32
CA ASN A 162 30.12 1.89 5.47
C ASN A 162 30.98 0.83 4.75
N ARG A 163 30.47 -0.40 4.60
CA ARG A 163 31.09 -1.41 3.72
C ARG A 163 31.24 -0.88 2.29
N SER A 164 32.27 -1.32 1.59
CA SER A 164 32.46 -0.97 0.18
C SER A 164 31.31 -1.47 -0.70
N ILE A 165 31.15 -0.87 -1.85
CA ILE A 165 30.12 -1.28 -2.82
C ILE A 165 30.39 -2.71 -3.27
N GLU A 166 31.65 -3.05 -3.55
CA GLU A 166 32.11 -4.36 -4.01
C GLU A 166 31.79 -5.45 -2.97
N GLU A 167 32.11 -5.20 -1.70
CA GLU A 167 31.80 -6.13 -0.62
C GLU A 167 30.28 -6.34 -0.46
N ASN A 168 29.49 -5.26 -0.51
CA ASN A 168 28.06 -5.36 -0.42
C ASN A 168 27.43 -6.13 -1.60
N LEU A 169 27.92 -5.94 -2.81
CA LEU A 169 27.47 -6.68 -4.00
C LEU A 169 27.74 -8.17 -3.85
N LYS A 170 28.97 -8.53 -3.45
CA LYS A 170 29.35 -9.92 -3.21
C LYS A 170 28.49 -10.58 -2.15
N LEU A 171 28.33 -9.93 -1.00
CA LEU A 171 27.50 -10.46 0.10
C LEU A 171 26.03 -10.60 -0.32
N PHE A 172 25.50 -9.67 -1.10
CA PHE A 172 24.11 -9.73 -1.56
C PHE A 172 23.87 -10.84 -2.58
N GLU A 173 24.85 -11.10 -3.47
CA GLU A 173 24.83 -12.27 -4.35
C GLU A 173 24.88 -13.58 -3.57
N GLU A 174 25.78 -13.68 -2.58
CA GLU A 174 25.89 -14.83 -1.69
C GLU A 174 24.61 -15.09 -0.87
N MET A 175 23.85 -14.03 -0.50
CA MET A 175 22.53 -14.15 0.10
C MET A 175 21.52 -14.79 -0.87
N LYS A 176 21.51 -14.37 -2.15
CA LYS A 176 20.66 -14.97 -3.20
C LYS A 176 20.98 -16.44 -3.41
N GLU A 177 22.25 -16.82 -3.32
CA GLU A 177 22.73 -18.20 -3.46
C GLU A 177 22.44 -19.08 -2.22
N GLY A 178 21.91 -18.52 -1.14
CA GLY A 178 21.59 -19.26 0.09
C GLY A 178 22.81 -19.65 0.94
N LYS A 179 23.91 -18.90 0.84
CA LYS A 179 25.15 -19.20 1.60
C LYS A 179 25.08 -18.84 3.09
N TYR A 180 24.02 -18.14 3.51
CA TYR A 180 23.82 -17.67 4.87
C TYR A 180 22.53 -18.25 5.46
N ALA A 181 22.50 -18.44 6.76
CA ALA A 181 21.28 -18.84 7.45
C ALA A 181 20.25 -17.70 7.47
N ASP A 182 18.98 -18.06 7.65
CA ASP A 182 17.89 -17.09 7.74
C ASP A 182 18.14 -16.09 8.87
N GLY A 183 18.07 -14.80 8.53
CA GLY A 183 18.29 -13.71 9.48
C GLY A 183 19.77 -13.41 9.80
N GLU A 184 20.73 -14.14 9.26
CA GLU A 184 22.17 -13.88 9.46
C GLU A 184 22.61 -12.59 8.77
N LYS A 185 22.04 -12.31 7.60
CA LYS A 185 22.28 -11.09 6.84
C LYS A 185 20.99 -10.45 6.36
N ILE A 186 20.98 -9.14 6.29
CA ILE A 186 19.83 -8.38 5.84
C ILE A 186 20.28 -7.19 4.98
N LEU A 187 19.62 -6.94 3.87
CA LEU A 187 19.84 -5.73 3.07
C LEU A 187 19.10 -4.55 3.71
N ARG A 188 19.80 -3.46 3.96
CA ARG A 188 19.24 -2.23 4.55
C ARG A 188 19.44 -1.03 3.66
N ALA A 189 18.42 -0.17 3.58
CA ALA A 189 18.58 1.14 2.97
C ALA A 189 19.49 2.05 3.81
N LYS A 190 20.31 2.86 3.15
CA LYS A 190 21.23 3.82 3.79
C LYS A 190 20.50 5.15 4.03
N ILE A 191 19.57 5.15 4.99
CA ILE A 191 18.75 6.29 5.38
C ILE A 191 19.40 6.97 6.60
N ASP A 192 19.25 8.29 6.75
CA ASP A 192 19.73 9.02 7.93
C ASP A 192 19.03 8.52 9.20
N MET A 193 19.79 8.45 10.28
CA MET A 193 19.32 7.85 11.54
C MET A 193 18.84 8.92 12.52
#